data_003444a63ee5d6cc465de0f08677f7f6
#
_entry.id   003444a63ee5d6cc465de0f08677f7f6
#
_cell.length_a   1.000
_cell.length_b   1.000
_cell.length_c   1.000
_cell.angle_alpha   90.00
_cell.angle_beta   90.00
_cell.angle_gamma   90.00
#
_symmetry.space_group_name_H-M   'P 1'
#
loop_
_entity.id
_entity.type
_entity.pdbx_description
1 polymer ?
#
loop_
_entity_poly.entity_id
_entity_poly.type
_entity_poly.pdbx_seq_one_letter_code
_entity_poly.pdbx_strand_id
1 'polypeptide(L)'
;MGTIGKDFNYKLIKNFISKQEINLLKVYTEIKHRSNFSEFDFNQSGIGATKFYGDPITESLMFKYKSKMEKVTGKKLLPTYSFWRMYTYNADLKKHKDRPSCEISATVSISNDGTKWPIFMDNKPFNLEPGDAAIYLGCEIEHWREKFKGDYNAQVFLHYVDAFGKNREYVMDKRINWESI
;
A
#
# COMPACT_ATOMS: atom_id res chain seq x y z
N MET A 1 13.19 -12.31 -26.17
CA MET A 1 11.95 -11.60 -25.83
C MET A 1 11.15 -12.51 -24.93
N GLY A 2 11.23 -12.30 -23.61
CA GLY A 2 10.49 -13.12 -22.63
C GLY A 2 9.02 -12.74 -22.66
N THR A 3 8.17 -13.72 -22.80
CA THR A 3 6.71 -13.61 -22.70
C THR A 3 6.35 -13.00 -21.36
N ILE A 4 5.80 -11.81 -21.38
CA ILE A 4 5.26 -11.10 -20.21
C ILE A 4 4.09 -11.94 -19.68
N GLY A 5 4.20 -12.40 -18.42
CA GLY A 5 3.26 -13.32 -17.81
C GLY A 5 1.82 -12.80 -17.81
N LYS A 6 0.95 -13.54 -18.46
CA LYS A 6 -0.51 -13.32 -18.48
C LYS A 6 -1.20 -13.55 -17.14
N ASP A 7 -0.48 -13.98 -16.08
CA ASP A 7 -1.05 -14.56 -14.87
C ASP A 7 -0.56 -13.92 -13.56
N PHE A 8 -0.22 -12.62 -13.57
CA PHE A 8 0.07 -11.95 -12.30
C PHE A 8 -1.24 -11.61 -11.57
N ASN A 9 -1.45 -12.19 -10.40
CA ASN A 9 -2.57 -11.89 -9.51
C ASN A 9 -2.08 -11.16 -8.25
N TYR A 10 -1.19 -11.81 -7.48
CA TYR A 10 -0.51 -11.22 -6.32
C TYR A 10 0.82 -11.92 -6.06
N LYS A 11 1.71 -11.23 -5.35
CA LYS A 11 3.03 -11.75 -4.95
C LYS A 11 3.51 -11.12 -3.66
N LEU A 12 4.08 -11.95 -2.78
CA LEU A 12 4.80 -11.50 -1.60
C LEU A 12 6.26 -11.28 -1.94
N ILE A 13 6.78 -10.13 -1.56
CA ILE A 13 8.18 -9.75 -1.75
C ILE A 13 8.78 -9.45 -0.38
N LYS A 14 9.72 -10.28 0.03
CA LYS A 14 10.52 -10.07 1.23
C LYS A 14 11.51 -8.94 1.02
N ASN A 15 11.73 -8.12 2.07
CA ASN A 15 12.64 -6.99 2.04
C ASN A 15 12.42 -6.10 0.79
N PHE A 16 11.15 -5.72 0.57
CA PHE A 16 10.77 -4.87 -0.56
C PHE A 16 11.40 -3.48 -0.45
N ILE A 17 11.42 -2.89 0.74
CA ILE A 17 12.12 -1.63 1.03
C ILE A 17 13.35 -1.90 1.91
N SER A 18 14.32 -0.96 1.91
CA SER A 18 15.57 -1.09 2.65
C SER A 18 15.37 -0.89 4.17
N LYS A 19 16.30 -1.42 4.98
CA LYS A 19 16.27 -1.21 6.45
C LYS A 19 16.40 0.27 6.83
N GLN A 20 17.19 1.06 6.07
CA GLN A 20 17.31 2.50 6.33
C GLN A 20 15.96 3.22 6.13
N GLU A 21 15.24 2.87 5.06
CA GLU A 21 13.90 3.43 4.81
C GLU A 21 12.88 2.99 5.84
N ILE A 22 12.91 1.73 6.26
CA ILE A 22 12.04 1.24 7.34
C ILE A 22 12.27 2.05 8.62
N ASN A 23 13.54 2.25 9.03
CA ASN A 23 13.87 3.01 10.22
C ASN A 23 13.39 4.46 10.12
N LEU A 24 13.58 5.11 8.98
CA LEU A 24 13.11 6.46 8.74
C LEU A 24 11.57 6.53 8.80
N LEU A 25 10.89 5.64 8.09
CA LEU A 25 9.43 5.64 8.03
C LEU A 25 8.78 5.28 9.36
N LYS A 26 9.39 4.38 10.14
CA LYS A 26 8.93 4.09 11.50
C LYS A 26 8.88 5.35 12.35
N VAL A 27 9.99 6.09 12.41
CA VAL A 27 10.06 7.35 13.17
C VAL A 27 9.08 8.37 12.61
N TYR A 28 9.03 8.51 11.28
CA TYR A 28 8.13 9.45 10.60
C TYR A 28 6.65 9.16 10.91
N THR A 29 6.20 7.93 10.74
CA THR A 29 4.80 7.56 10.97
C THR A 29 4.43 7.68 12.46
N GLU A 30 5.37 7.41 13.37
CA GLU A 30 5.15 7.58 14.81
C GLU A 30 4.98 9.06 15.18
N ILE A 31 5.85 9.94 14.69
CA ILE A 31 5.75 11.40 14.91
C ILE A 31 4.40 11.91 14.37
N LYS A 32 4.06 11.55 13.15
CA LYS A 32 2.79 11.97 12.52
C LYS A 32 1.56 11.44 13.27
N HIS A 33 1.61 10.19 13.74
CA HIS A 33 0.53 9.61 14.53
C HIS A 33 0.32 10.34 15.85
N ARG A 34 1.39 10.74 16.52
CA ARG A 34 1.35 11.46 17.80
C ARG A 34 1.08 12.96 17.66
N SER A 35 1.22 13.52 16.48
CA SER A 35 1.02 14.94 16.23
C SER A 35 -0.46 15.31 16.14
N ASN A 36 -0.78 16.58 16.40
CA ASN A 36 -2.14 17.13 16.25
C ASN A 36 -2.62 17.18 14.79
N PHE A 37 -1.75 16.82 13.83
CA PHE A 37 -2.08 16.78 12.39
C PHE A 37 -2.51 15.40 11.91
N SER A 38 -2.60 14.40 12.80
CA SER A 38 -3.09 13.08 12.43
C SER A 38 -4.61 13.09 12.22
N GLU A 39 -5.04 12.42 11.16
CA GLU A 39 -6.46 12.18 10.87
C GLU A 39 -6.84 10.77 11.30
N PHE A 40 -7.99 10.61 11.96
CA PHE A 40 -8.54 9.32 12.32
C PHE A 40 -9.66 8.92 11.36
N ASP A 41 -9.57 7.69 10.86
CA ASP A 41 -10.59 7.08 10.00
C ASP A 41 -11.38 6.02 10.77
N PHE A 42 -12.61 6.35 11.08
CA PHE A 42 -13.54 5.44 11.76
C PHE A 42 -14.40 4.62 10.79
N ASN A 43 -14.40 4.96 9.49
CA ASN A 43 -15.33 4.40 8.52
C ASN A 43 -14.82 3.14 7.84
N GLN A 44 -13.52 3.07 7.49
CA GLN A 44 -12.95 1.94 6.77
C GLN A 44 -12.22 0.94 7.65
N SER A 45 -11.58 1.41 8.71
CA SER A 45 -10.77 0.60 9.60
C SER A 45 -11.40 0.37 10.96
N GLY A 46 -12.71 0.58 11.10
CA GLY A 46 -13.41 0.41 12.36
C GLY A 46 -13.05 1.51 13.35
N ILE A 47 -12.26 1.21 14.39
CA ILE A 47 -11.89 2.15 15.43
C ILE A 47 -10.39 2.47 15.33
N GLY A 48 -10.05 3.75 15.17
CA GLY A 48 -8.71 4.26 15.44
C GLY A 48 -7.61 3.86 14.46
N ALA A 49 -7.65 4.41 13.25
CA ALA A 49 -6.47 4.44 12.39
C ALA A 49 -6.12 5.89 12.03
N THR A 50 -4.87 6.27 12.22
CA THR A 50 -4.32 7.48 11.62
C THR A 50 -4.06 7.21 10.16
N LYS A 51 -4.46 8.14 9.29
CA LYS A 51 -4.30 7.99 7.85
C LYS A 51 -3.74 9.26 7.21
N PHE A 52 -2.96 9.10 6.14
CA PHE A 52 -2.54 10.19 5.29
C PHE A 52 -2.55 9.76 3.82
N TYR A 53 -3.20 10.60 3.01
CA TYR A 53 -3.29 10.45 1.56
C TYR A 53 -2.29 11.40 0.89
N GLY A 54 -1.54 10.90 -0.10
CA GLY A 54 -0.65 11.73 -0.91
C GLY A 54 0.49 12.38 -0.12
N ASP A 55 0.96 11.72 0.94
CA ASP A 55 2.04 12.23 1.78
C ASP A 55 3.37 12.23 1.00
N PRO A 56 4.11 13.36 0.94
CA PRO A 56 5.29 13.51 0.09
C PRO A 56 6.37 12.44 0.30
N ILE A 57 6.59 11.97 1.54
CA ILE A 57 7.62 10.96 1.80
C ILE A 57 7.21 9.59 1.24
N THR A 58 5.93 9.22 1.36
CA THR A 58 5.43 7.95 0.83
C THR A 58 5.18 8.01 -0.68
N GLU A 59 4.87 9.17 -1.24
CA GLU A 59 4.85 9.37 -2.70
C GLU A 59 6.25 9.26 -3.29
N SER A 60 7.28 9.78 -2.62
CA SER A 60 8.67 9.60 -3.05
C SER A 60 9.06 8.11 -3.10
N LEU A 61 8.58 7.30 -2.15
CA LEU A 61 8.75 5.84 -2.20
C LEU A 61 8.02 5.23 -3.41
N MET A 62 6.81 5.67 -3.71
CA MET A 62 6.06 5.21 -4.87
C MET A 62 6.84 5.41 -6.16
N PHE A 63 7.42 6.59 -6.38
CA PHE A 63 8.29 6.84 -7.53
C PHE A 63 9.57 6.00 -7.50
N LYS A 64 10.24 5.93 -6.36
CA LYS A 64 11.48 5.15 -6.20
C LYS A 64 11.29 3.68 -6.51
N TYR A 65 10.21 3.08 -6.05
CA TYR A 65 9.96 1.64 -6.21
C TYR A 65 9.19 1.27 -7.47
N LYS A 66 8.81 2.23 -8.31
CA LYS A 66 8.09 1.99 -9.58
C LYS A 66 8.78 0.92 -10.44
N SER A 67 10.08 1.04 -10.69
CA SER A 67 10.82 0.06 -11.51
C SER A 67 10.82 -1.35 -10.91
N LYS A 68 10.83 -1.46 -9.56
CA LYS A 68 10.72 -2.76 -8.89
C LYS A 68 9.30 -3.34 -9.04
N MET A 69 8.28 -2.51 -8.94
CA MET A 69 6.89 -2.88 -9.21
C MET A 69 6.71 -3.38 -10.65
N GLU A 70 7.27 -2.66 -11.63
CA GLU A 70 7.23 -3.05 -13.05
C GLU A 70 7.88 -4.42 -13.29
N LYS A 71 9.02 -4.70 -12.65
CA LYS A 71 9.70 -6.01 -12.74
C LYS A 71 8.85 -7.14 -12.15
N VAL A 72 8.16 -6.88 -11.04
CA VAL A 72 7.34 -7.91 -10.38
C VAL A 72 6.07 -8.21 -11.16
N THR A 73 5.42 -7.18 -11.69
CA THR A 73 4.13 -7.29 -12.38
C THR A 73 4.26 -7.60 -13.87
N GLY A 74 5.43 -7.36 -14.46
CA GLY A 74 5.65 -7.47 -15.89
C GLY A 74 4.98 -6.35 -16.72
N LYS A 75 4.49 -5.29 -16.07
CA LYS A 75 3.76 -4.19 -16.70
C LYS A 75 4.53 -2.88 -16.60
N LYS A 76 4.30 -1.97 -17.54
CA LYS A 76 4.69 -0.56 -17.39
C LYS A 76 3.65 0.16 -16.58
N LEU A 77 4.10 0.93 -15.59
CA LEU A 77 3.23 1.50 -14.57
C LEU A 77 3.27 3.03 -14.57
N LEU A 78 2.11 3.62 -14.33
CA LEU A 78 1.98 5.03 -13.96
C LEU A 78 1.60 5.13 -12.48
N PRO A 79 2.28 5.95 -11.68
CA PRO A 79 1.95 6.14 -10.28
C PRO A 79 0.62 6.90 -10.15
N THR A 80 -0.16 6.57 -9.14
CA THR A 80 -1.42 7.27 -8.86
C THR A 80 -1.34 8.06 -7.55
N TYR A 81 -1.22 7.39 -6.43
CA TYR A 81 -1.02 8.01 -5.13
C TYR A 81 -0.44 7.02 -4.13
N SER A 82 0.12 7.54 -3.07
CA SER A 82 0.45 6.76 -1.89
C SER A 82 -0.59 7.01 -0.79
N PHE A 83 -0.69 6.06 0.09
CA PHE A 83 -1.52 6.15 1.29
C PHE A 83 -0.79 5.46 2.43
N TRP A 84 -0.86 5.95 3.65
CA TRP A 84 -0.38 5.22 4.79
C TRP A 84 -1.35 5.25 5.96
N ARG A 85 -1.32 4.19 6.75
CA ARG A 85 -2.12 4.04 7.95
C ARG A 85 -1.30 3.50 9.11
N MET A 86 -1.60 3.99 10.30
CA MET A 86 -1.25 3.33 11.54
C MET A 86 -2.55 2.84 12.17
N TYR A 87 -2.74 1.55 12.11
CA TYR A 87 -3.86 0.86 12.73
C TYR A 87 -3.59 0.65 14.21
N THR A 88 -4.65 0.77 15.03
CA THR A 88 -4.62 0.55 16.47
C THR A 88 -5.58 -0.57 16.86
N TYR A 89 -5.66 -0.89 18.14
CA TYR A 89 -6.51 -1.95 18.65
C TYR A 89 -7.94 -1.89 18.11
N ASN A 90 -8.51 -3.03 17.74
CA ASN A 90 -9.81 -3.23 17.11
C ASN A 90 -9.98 -2.66 15.69
N ALA A 91 -8.96 -2.05 15.08
CA ALA A 91 -9.00 -1.70 13.67
C ALA A 91 -9.22 -2.96 12.82
N ASP A 92 -9.96 -2.83 11.74
CA ASP A 92 -10.12 -3.87 10.72
C ASP A 92 -10.04 -3.28 9.32
N LEU A 93 -9.90 -4.13 8.33
CA LEU A 93 -10.07 -3.76 6.94
C LEU A 93 -11.13 -4.68 6.35
N LYS A 94 -12.31 -4.11 6.08
CA LYS A 94 -13.43 -4.89 5.53
C LYS A 94 -13.05 -5.51 4.19
N LYS A 95 -13.66 -6.63 3.89
CA LYS A 95 -13.50 -7.35 2.63
C LYS A 95 -13.94 -6.49 1.47
N HIS A 96 -13.02 -6.21 0.52
CA HIS A 96 -13.26 -5.31 -0.60
C HIS A 96 -12.32 -5.57 -1.77
N LYS A 97 -12.64 -4.94 -2.88
CA LYS A 97 -11.74 -4.69 -4.01
C LYS A 97 -11.49 -3.20 -4.11
N ASP A 98 -10.32 -2.84 -4.60
CA ASP A 98 -9.92 -1.45 -4.73
C ASP A 98 -10.62 -0.71 -5.88
N ARG A 99 -10.58 0.62 -5.80
CA ARG A 99 -11.03 1.51 -6.87
C ARG A 99 -10.05 1.52 -8.06
N PRO A 100 -10.46 2.01 -9.26
CA PRO A 100 -9.64 1.96 -10.48
C PRO A 100 -8.24 2.56 -10.36
N SER A 101 -8.03 3.62 -9.58
CA SER A 101 -6.72 4.22 -9.34
C SER A 101 -5.77 3.34 -8.50
N CYS A 102 -6.25 2.25 -7.93
CA CYS A 102 -5.48 1.23 -7.21
C CYS A 102 -5.42 -0.09 -8.01
N GLU A 103 -5.40 -0.02 -9.34
CA GLU A 103 -5.38 -1.20 -10.22
C GLU A 103 -4.27 -2.18 -9.85
N ILE A 104 -3.10 -1.65 -9.54
CA ILE A 104 -1.93 -2.41 -9.10
C ILE A 104 -1.42 -1.77 -7.82
N SER A 105 -1.48 -2.52 -6.74
CA SER A 105 -1.19 -2.02 -5.40
C SER A 105 -0.05 -2.79 -4.73
N ALA A 106 0.72 -2.10 -3.90
CA ALA A 106 1.62 -2.70 -2.94
C ALA A 106 1.24 -2.26 -1.53
N THR A 107 0.92 -3.23 -0.66
CA THR A 107 0.86 -3.02 0.79
C THR A 107 2.22 -3.34 1.38
N VAL A 108 2.87 -2.34 1.99
CA VAL A 108 4.22 -2.45 2.57
C VAL A 108 4.11 -2.33 4.09
N SER A 109 4.59 -3.34 4.81
CA SER A 109 4.68 -3.27 6.27
C SER A 109 5.83 -2.38 6.70
N ILE A 110 5.58 -1.42 7.60
CA ILE A 110 6.59 -0.47 8.07
C ILE A 110 7.03 -0.80 9.50
N SER A 111 6.08 -0.92 10.41
CA SER A 111 6.35 -1.26 11.81
C SER A 111 5.11 -1.84 12.47
N ASN A 112 5.33 -2.64 13.50
CA ASN A 112 4.26 -3.20 14.33
C ASN A 112 4.80 -3.51 15.74
N ASP A 113 3.92 -3.87 16.64
CA ASP A 113 4.22 -4.26 18.02
C ASP A 113 4.59 -5.75 18.18
N GLY A 114 4.76 -6.48 17.07
CA GLY A 114 5.01 -7.94 17.05
C GLY A 114 3.75 -8.79 16.95
N THR A 115 2.56 -8.19 17.08
CA THR A 115 1.30 -8.92 16.91
C THR A 115 1.09 -9.30 15.44
N LYS A 116 0.90 -10.60 15.19
CA LYS A 116 0.61 -11.10 13.85
C LYS A 116 -0.77 -10.62 13.40
N TRP A 117 -0.79 -9.96 12.26
CA TRP A 117 -2.02 -9.45 11.66
C TRP A 117 -2.01 -9.64 10.14
N PRO A 118 -2.42 -10.82 9.66
CA PRO A 118 -2.34 -11.16 8.26
C PRO A 118 -3.26 -10.28 7.40
N ILE A 119 -2.81 -9.99 6.18
CA ILE A 119 -3.69 -9.59 5.10
C ILE A 119 -4.17 -10.86 4.39
N PHE A 120 -5.47 -10.95 4.16
CA PHE A 120 -6.07 -12.02 3.36
C PHE A 120 -6.21 -11.57 1.92
N MET A 121 -5.84 -12.43 0.98
CA MET A 121 -6.04 -12.29 -0.46
C MET A 121 -6.58 -13.61 -1.00
N ASP A 122 -7.72 -13.60 -1.67
CA ASP A 122 -8.40 -14.81 -2.13
C ASP A 122 -8.53 -15.88 -1.01
N ASN A 123 -8.94 -15.48 0.18
CA ASN A 123 -9.07 -16.32 1.39
C ASN A 123 -7.74 -16.91 1.92
N LYS A 124 -6.58 -16.50 1.43
CA LYS A 124 -5.28 -16.92 1.94
C LYS A 124 -4.66 -15.87 2.83
N PRO A 125 -4.22 -16.18 4.06
CA PRO A 125 -3.58 -15.24 4.97
C PRO A 125 -2.10 -15.06 4.63
N PHE A 126 -1.61 -13.82 4.67
CA PHE A 126 -0.22 -13.45 4.48
C PHE A 126 0.27 -12.53 5.59
N ASN A 127 1.28 -12.97 6.33
CA ASN A 127 1.96 -12.11 7.31
C ASN A 127 3.10 -11.35 6.63
N LEU A 128 3.13 -10.06 6.86
CA LEU A 128 4.16 -9.15 6.38
C LEU A 128 4.99 -8.67 7.58
N GLU A 129 6.29 -8.95 7.55
CA GLU A 129 7.23 -8.36 8.48
C GLU A 129 7.63 -6.95 8.00
N PRO A 130 8.13 -6.06 8.88
CA PRO A 130 8.59 -4.75 8.46
C PRO A 130 9.59 -4.82 7.31
N GLY A 131 9.26 -4.10 6.22
CA GLY A 131 9.99 -4.11 4.96
C GLY A 131 9.44 -5.06 3.88
N ASP A 132 8.57 -6.00 4.24
CA ASP A 132 7.90 -6.86 3.27
C ASP A 132 6.77 -6.12 2.55
N ALA A 133 6.46 -6.57 1.34
CA ALA A 133 5.31 -6.10 0.58
C ALA A 133 4.46 -7.24 0.03
N ALA A 134 3.15 -7.04 0.01
CA ALA A 134 2.24 -7.77 -0.84
C ALA A 134 1.87 -6.90 -2.04
N ILE A 135 2.18 -7.36 -3.25
CA ILE A 135 1.85 -6.69 -4.51
C ILE A 135 0.69 -7.45 -5.16
N TYR A 136 -0.36 -6.76 -5.58
CA TYR A 136 -1.58 -7.40 -6.06
C TYR A 136 -2.37 -6.53 -7.04
N LEU A 137 -3.26 -7.17 -7.81
CA LEU A 137 -4.25 -6.51 -8.65
C LEU A 137 -5.41 -6.03 -7.78
N GLY A 138 -5.36 -4.78 -7.33
CA GLY A 138 -6.29 -4.23 -6.35
C GLY A 138 -7.75 -4.28 -6.78
N CYS A 139 -8.04 -4.01 -8.07
CA CYS A 139 -9.38 -4.07 -8.62
C CYS A 139 -9.94 -5.50 -8.80
N GLU A 140 -9.07 -6.51 -8.76
CA GLU A 140 -9.46 -7.89 -9.07
C GLU A 140 -9.42 -8.77 -7.83
N ILE A 141 -8.40 -8.63 -6.99
CA ILE A 141 -8.17 -9.46 -5.81
C ILE A 141 -8.95 -8.91 -4.62
N GLU A 142 -9.89 -9.71 -4.14
CA GLU A 142 -10.61 -9.40 -2.91
C GLU A 142 -9.67 -9.57 -1.72
N HIS A 143 -9.55 -8.53 -0.89
CA HIS A 143 -8.62 -8.53 0.23
C HIS A 143 -9.21 -7.85 1.47
N TRP A 144 -8.72 -8.27 2.64
CA TRP A 144 -9.17 -7.76 3.94
C TRP A 144 -8.20 -8.09 5.06
N ARG A 145 -8.46 -7.53 6.23
CA ARG A 145 -7.86 -7.91 7.51
C ARG A 145 -8.94 -8.05 8.57
N GLU A 146 -8.80 -9.03 9.44
CA GLU A 146 -9.66 -9.19 10.59
C GLU A 146 -9.36 -8.14 11.66
N LYS A 147 -10.11 -8.12 12.76
CA LYS A 147 -9.88 -7.19 13.85
C LYS A 147 -8.48 -7.34 14.43
N PHE A 148 -7.76 -6.24 14.46
CA PHE A 148 -6.42 -6.16 15.04
C PHE A 148 -6.48 -6.32 16.57
N LYS A 149 -5.55 -7.11 17.12
CA LYS A 149 -5.48 -7.41 18.54
C LYS A 149 -4.26 -6.80 19.25
N GLY A 150 -3.40 -6.15 18.46
CA GLY A 150 -2.21 -5.47 18.97
C GLY A 150 -2.44 -3.98 19.19
N ASP A 151 -1.38 -3.29 19.59
CA ASP A 151 -1.40 -1.87 19.93
C ASP A 151 -1.24 -0.99 18.67
N TYR A 152 -0.33 -1.36 17.76
CA TYR A 152 -0.13 -0.61 16.51
C TYR A 152 0.42 -1.46 15.37
N ASN A 153 0.03 -1.09 14.14
CA ASN A 153 0.56 -1.66 12.90
C ASN A 153 0.55 -0.58 11.80
N ALA A 154 1.74 -0.16 11.36
CA ALA A 154 1.91 0.85 10.32
C ALA A 154 2.13 0.22 8.95
N GLN A 155 1.33 0.64 7.99
CA GLN A 155 1.36 0.17 6.59
C GLN A 155 1.44 1.36 5.64
N VAL A 156 2.23 1.22 4.58
CA VAL A 156 2.23 2.13 3.42
C VAL A 156 1.66 1.41 2.21
N PHE A 157 0.80 2.09 1.49
CA PHE A 157 0.19 1.61 0.25
C PHE A 157 0.70 2.44 -0.91
N LEU A 158 1.21 1.77 -1.95
CA LEU A 158 1.72 2.39 -3.16
C LEU A 158 0.83 1.93 -4.32
N HIS A 159 0.17 2.87 -4.98
CA HIS A 159 -0.82 2.57 -6.00
C HIS A 159 -0.37 3.00 -7.38
N TYR A 160 -0.67 2.16 -8.37
CA TYR A 160 -0.30 2.35 -9.77
C TYR A 160 -1.43 1.87 -10.67
N VAL A 161 -1.38 2.32 -11.93
CA VAL A 161 -2.19 1.79 -13.03
C VAL A 161 -1.28 1.33 -14.16
N ASP A 162 -1.78 0.40 -14.99
CA ASP A 162 -1.10 -0.02 -16.20
C ASP A 162 -1.01 1.16 -17.19
N ALA A 163 0.21 1.52 -17.62
CA ALA A 163 0.45 2.64 -18.52
C ALA A 163 -0.26 2.49 -19.89
N PHE A 164 -0.59 1.25 -20.26
CA PHE A 164 -1.30 0.92 -21.51
C PHE A 164 -2.71 0.35 -21.25
N GLY A 165 -3.13 0.36 -19.99
CA GLY A 165 -4.43 -0.17 -19.57
C GLY A 165 -5.56 0.86 -19.62
N LYS A 166 -6.77 0.37 -19.34
CA LYS A 166 -8.00 1.17 -19.33
C LYS A 166 -8.03 2.25 -18.25
N ASN A 167 -7.24 2.08 -17.19
CA ASN A 167 -7.22 2.97 -16.02
C ASN A 167 -6.09 4.02 -16.08
N ARG A 168 -5.36 4.15 -17.21
CA ARG A 168 -4.24 5.09 -17.36
C ARG A 168 -4.59 6.54 -17.02
N GLU A 169 -5.84 6.93 -17.18
CA GLU A 169 -6.34 8.27 -16.88
C GLU A 169 -6.23 8.66 -15.39
N TYR A 170 -6.06 7.66 -14.48
CA TYR A 170 -5.88 7.89 -13.05
C TYR A 170 -4.43 8.21 -12.64
N VAL A 171 -3.54 8.49 -13.61
CA VAL A 171 -2.18 8.94 -13.30
C VAL A 171 -2.21 10.09 -12.31
N MET A 172 -1.37 10.04 -11.28
CA MET A 172 -1.35 10.96 -10.11
C MET A 172 -2.73 11.19 -9.47
N ASP A 173 -3.62 10.21 -9.59
CA ASP A 173 -5.01 10.25 -9.10
C ASP A 173 -5.78 11.51 -9.59
N LYS A 174 -5.46 11.97 -10.81
CA LYS A 174 -5.98 13.19 -11.43
C LYS A 174 -5.69 14.50 -10.64
N ARG A 175 -4.71 14.47 -9.72
CA ARG A 175 -4.32 15.63 -8.90
C ARG A 175 -3.38 16.60 -9.61
N ILE A 176 -2.62 16.10 -10.57
CA ILE A 176 -1.60 16.85 -11.30
C ILE A 176 -1.84 16.64 -12.80
N ASN A 177 -1.83 17.71 -13.55
CA ASN A 177 -1.79 17.63 -15.01
C ASN A 177 -0.33 17.43 -15.46
N TRP A 178 0.04 16.20 -15.84
CA TRP A 178 1.37 15.86 -16.33
C TRP A 178 1.72 16.50 -17.68
N GLU A 179 0.74 16.92 -18.45
CA GLU A 179 0.96 17.61 -19.73
C GLU A 179 1.52 19.04 -19.55
N SER A 180 1.53 19.53 -18.30
CA SER A 180 1.98 20.87 -17.94
C SER A 180 3.37 20.89 -17.29
N ILE A 181 4.08 19.77 -17.21
CA ILE A 181 5.44 19.66 -16.66
C ILE A 181 6.39 19.21 -17.83
#